data_93c4ed426b683e92316cd8f16cd2683c
#
_entry.id   93c4ed426b683e92316cd8f16cd2683c
#
_cell.length_a   1.000
_cell.length_b   1.000
_cell.length_c   1.000
_cell.angle_alpha   90.00
_cell.angle_beta   90.00
_cell.angle_gamma   90.00
#
_symmetry.space_group_name_H-M   'P 1'
#
loop_
_entity.id
_entity.type
_entity.pdbx_description
1 polymer ?
#
loop_
_entity_poly.entity_id
_entity_poly.type
_entity_poly.pdbx_seq_one_letter_code
_entity_poly.pdbx_strand_id
1 'polypeptide(L)'
;MNFYSKIFSLASFLIFSAMLSAQVSRYKCMLQMTNYNGEKAYIVISLINPKGGYEKTLYMMGPDKKWQETLKEWNKSAAKKTPNLSAVTGASIAGGDRNISTFSIEDKYLDKGYKIRFESAVEDQKYNVTDLEIPFTKAGVITKTEGKGYIRYAKINKL
;
A
#
# COMPACT_ATOMS: atom_id res chain seq x y z
N MET A 1 -3.92 41.71 -36.51
CA MET A 1 -3.73 40.86 -35.27
C MET A 1 -2.30 40.33 -35.34
N ASN A 2 -1.44 40.88 -34.48
CA ASN A 2 0.01 40.73 -34.61
C ASN A 2 0.49 39.31 -34.28
N PHE A 3 1.49 38.84 -34.99
CA PHE A 3 2.13 37.52 -34.86
C PHE A 3 2.55 37.21 -33.38
N TYR A 4 3.01 38.22 -32.66
CA TYR A 4 3.37 38.12 -31.23
C TYR A 4 2.20 37.81 -30.28
N SER A 5 0.98 38.26 -30.64
CA SER A 5 -0.23 37.95 -29.84
C SER A 5 -0.63 36.50 -29.94
N LYS A 6 -0.39 35.82 -31.08
CA LYS A 6 -0.68 34.38 -31.24
C LYS A 6 0.34 33.49 -30.50
N ILE A 7 1.61 33.93 -30.47
CA ILE A 7 2.67 33.20 -29.72
C ILE A 7 2.44 33.28 -28.21
N PHE A 8 2.02 34.45 -27.72
CA PHE A 8 1.73 34.63 -26.29
C PHE A 8 0.52 33.82 -25.83
N SER A 9 -0.51 33.72 -26.65
CA SER A 9 -1.70 32.87 -26.35
C SER A 9 -1.38 31.40 -26.36
N LEU A 10 -0.49 30.92 -27.23
CA LEU A 10 -0.08 29.50 -27.29
C LEU A 10 0.82 29.11 -26.09
N ALA A 11 1.72 29.99 -25.69
CA ALA A 11 2.57 29.77 -24.53
C ALA A 11 1.77 29.74 -23.23
N SER A 12 0.74 30.58 -23.08
CA SER A 12 -0.15 30.60 -21.91
C SER A 12 -0.97 29.32 -21.80
N PHE A 13 -1.36 28.69 -22.89
CA PHE A 13 -2.12 27.44 -22.92
C PHE A 13 -1.24 26.23 -22.52
N LEU A 14 0.04 26.24 -22.88
CA LEU A 14 1.00 25.18 -22.50
C LEU A 14 1.37 25.19 -21.01
N ILE A 15 1.36 26.34 -20.35
CA ILE A 15 1.66 26.46 -18.92
C ILE A 15 0.48 25.96 -18.06
N PHE A 16 -0.76 26.06 -18.55
CA PHE A 16 -1.95 25.63 -17.80
C PHE A 16 -2.10 24.10 -17.75
N SER A 17 -1.49 23.36 -18.67
CA SER A 17 -1.53 21.88 -18.69
C SER A 17 -0.57 21.20 -17.71
N ALA A 18 0.32 21.92 -17.03
CA ALA A 18 1.31 21.36 -16.11
C ALA A 18 0.84 21.23 -14.65
N MET A 19 -0.35 21.70 -14.31
CA MET A 19 -0.93 21.62 -12.97
C MET A 19 -1.92 20.44 -12.82
N LEU A 20 -1.61 19.27 -13.39
CA LEU A 20 -2.30 18.05 -12.95
C LEU A 20 -1.74 17.66 -11.58
N SER A 21 -2.27 18.26 -10.54
CA SER A 21 -2.06 17.81 -9.17
C SER A 21 -2.47 16.33 -9.11
N ALA A 22 -1.53 15.46 -8.78
CA ALA A 22 -1.84 14.04 -8.64
C ALA A 22 -2.88 13.90 -7.53
N GLN A 23 -4.13 13.64 -7.90
CA GLN A 23 -5.20 13.42 -6.93
C GLN A 23 -4.86 12.20 -6.09
N VAL A 24 -4.90 12.36 -4.77
CA VAL A 24 -4.58 11.33 -3.78
C VAL A 24 -5.81 11.06 -2.94
N SER A 25 -6.24 9.81 -2.90
CA SER A 25 -7.36 9.37 -2.07
C SER A 25 -6.86 8.67 -0.82
N ARG A 26 -7.58 8.88 0.29
CA ARG A 26 -7.34 8.20 1.56
C ARG A 26 -8.22 6.95 1.66
N TYR A 27 -7.63 5.90 2.20
CA TYR A 27 -8.28 4.60 2.39
C TYR A 27 -8.17 4.16 3.86
N LYS A 28 -9.26 3.64 4.40
CA LYS A 28 -9.31 2.97 5.70
C LYS A 28 -9.21 1.47 5.46
N CYS A 29 -8.26 0.81 6.08
CA CYS A 29 -8.08 -0.64 6.06
C CYS A 29 -8.43 -1.22 7.42
N MET A 30 -9.35 -2.16 7.44
CA MET A 30 -9.63 -3.02 8.58
C MET A 30 -9.03 -4.40 8.30
N LEU A 31 -8.14 -4.85 9.18
CA LEU A 31 -7.46 -6.13 9.10
C LEU A 31 -7.79 -6.96 10.34
N GLN A 32 -8.19 -8.21 10.14
CA GLN A 32 -8.47 -9.19 11.18
C GLN A 32 -7.46 -10.34 11.08
N MET A 33 -6.80 -10.65 12.19
CA MET A 33 -5.88 -11.77 12.26
C MET A 33 -6.59 -13.10 12.50
N THR A 34 -5.98 -14.20 12.07
CA THR A 34 -6.32 -15.56 12.52
C THR A 34 -5.92 -15.73 13.99
N ASN A 35 -6.47 -16.74 14.67
CA ASN A 35 -6.06 -17.11 16.04
C ASN A 35 -4.78 -17.98 15.97
N TYR A 36 -3.69 -17.44 15.43
CA TYR A 36 -2.41 -18.13 15.45
C TYR A 36 -1.74 -18.02 16.83
N ASN A 37 -0.88 -18.98 17.17
CA ASN A 37 -0.07 -18.96 18.36
C ASN A 37 1.34 -18.45 18.04
N GLY A 38 1.89 -17.57 18.86
CA GLY A 38 3.24 -17.04 18.72
C GLY A 38 3.31 -15.54 18.98
N GLU A 39 4.45 -14.98 18.64
CA GLU A 39 4.73 -13.55 18.78
C GLU A 39 3.85 -12.70 17.86
N LYS A 40 3.82 -11.40 18.13
CA LYS A 40 3.05 -10.46 17.29
C LYS A 40 3.58 -10.43 15.85
N ALA A 41 2.66 -10.49 14.91
CA ALA A 41 3.00 -10.44 13.48
C ALA A 41 3.49 -9.07 13.05
N TYR A 42 4.47 -9.08 12.18
CA TYR A 42 4.89 -7.97 11.34
C TYR A 42 4.15 -8.07 10.00
N ILE A 43 3.51 -7.01 9.62
CA ILE A 43 2.73 -6.95 8.36
C ILE A 43 3.14 -5.71 7.59
N VAL A 44 3.40 -5.89 6.29
CA VAL A 44 3.56 -4.77 5.39
C VAL A 44 2.47 -4.77 4.33
N ILE A 45 1.89 -3.60 4.10
CA ILE A 45 0.91 -3.35 3.05
C ILE A 45 1.62 -2.55 1.97
N SER A 46 1.71 -3.13 0.77
CA SER A 46 2.43 -2.55 -0.37
C SER A 46 1.53 -2.40 -1.59
N LEU A 47 1.78 -1.37 -2.38
CA LEU A 47 1.25 -1.24 -3.73
C LEU A 47 2.17 -2.02 -4.68
N ILE A 48 1.57 -2.90 -5.48
CA ILE A 48 2.25 -3.75 -6.47
C ILE A 48 1.80 -3.34 -7.85
N ASN A 49 2.73 -3.12 -8.77
CA ASN A 49 2.43 -2.71 -10.13
C ASN A 49 1.90 -3.89 -10.98
N PRO A 50 1.35 -3.63 -12.19
CA PRO A 50 0.79 -4.67 -13.05
C PRO A 50 1.77 -5.76 -13.48
N LYS A 51 3.09 -5.48 -13.41
CA LYS A 51 4.16 -6.45 -13.72
C LYS A 51 4.55 -7.31 -12.50
N GLY A 52 3.86 -7.13 -11.34
CA GLY A 52 4.16 -7.84 -10.10
C GLY A 52 5.28 -7.24 -9.26
N GLY A 53 5.85 -6.11 -9.68
CA GLY A 53 6.91 -5.42 -8.96
C GLY A 53 6.39 -4.51 -7.85
N TYR A 54 7.20 -4.35 -6.79
CA TYR A 54 6.93 -3.40 -5.72
C TYR A 54 6.95 -1.95 -6.22
N GLU A 55 5.93 -1.19 -5.89
CA GLU A 55 5.81 0.23 -6.20
C GLU A 55 6.13 1.10 -4.99
N LYS A 56 5.38 0.93 -3.89
CA LYS A 56 5.62 1.63 -2.63
C LYS A 56 5.00 0.93 -1.43
N THR A 57 5.50 1.24 -0.23
CA THR A 57 4.88 0.87 1.04
C THR A 57 3.72 1.82 1.34
N LEU A 58 2.56 1.26 1.69
CA LEU A 58 1.37 1.99 2.09
C LEU A 58 1.28 2.10 3.61
N TYR A 59 1.53 1.00 4.30
CA TYR A 59 1.50 0.92 5.76
C TYR A 59 2.34 -0.26 6.27
N MET A 60 2.85 -0.17 7.49
CA MET A 60 3.56 -1.24 8.18
C MET A 60 3.03 -1.43 9.60
N MET A 61 2.89 -2.66 10.06
CA MET A 61 2.66 -3.04 11.45
C MET A 61 3.91 -3.73 11.96
N GLY A 62 4.59 -3.09 12.92
CA GLY A 62 5.86 -3.55 13.49
C GLY A 62 6.95 -2.49 13.37
N PRO A 63 7.20 -1.74 14.47
CA PRO A 63 8.12 -0.59 14.45
C PRO A 63 9.59 -0.99 14.54
N ASP A 64 9.90 -2.20 15.03
CA ASP A 64 11.28 -2.63 15.26
C ASP A 64 11.96 -3.06 13.96
N LYS A 65 12.99 -2.33 13.57
CA LYS A 65 13.76 -2.57 12.35
C LYS A 65 14.36 -3.98 12.29
N LYS A 66 14.79 -4.53 13.43
CA LYS A 66 15.35 -5.88 13.52
C LYS A 66 14.39 -6.93 12.96
N TRP A 67 13.10 -6.80 13.28
CA TRP A 67 12.08 -7.76 12.86
C TRP A 67 11.47 -7.44 11.48
N GLN A 68 11.67 -6.21 10.97
CA GLN A 68 11.27 -5.86 9.60
C GLN A 68 12.05 -6.68 8.56
N GLU A 69 13.25 -7.16 8.89
CA GLU A 69 14.05 -8.04 8.03
C GLU A 69 13.41 -9.42 7.80
N THR A 70 12.46 -9.84 8.66
CA THR A 70 11.68 -11.06 8.47
C THR A 70 10.74 -10.98 7.27
N LEU A 71 10.35 -9.77 6.84
CA LEU A 71 9.58 -9.48 5.64
C LEU A 71 10.53 -9.43 4.41
N LYS A 72 11.11 -10.57 4.05
CA LYS A 72 12.28 -10.70 3.16
C LYS A 72 12.08 -10.07 1.78
N GLU A 73 10.94 -10.29 1.13
CA GLU A 73 10.70 -9.77 -0.23
C GLU A 73 10.46 -8.25 -0.21
N TRP A 74 9.68 -7.77 0.77
CA TRP A 74 9.52 -6.34 0.97
C TRP A 74 10.86 -5.66 1.28
N ASN A 75 11.68 -6.23 2.17
CA ASN A 75 12.97 -5.64 2.56
C ASN A 75 13.91 -5.49 1.37
N LYS A 76 14.02 -6.51 0.51
CA LYS A 76 14.79 -6.43 -0.75
C LYS A 76 14.33 -5.29 -1.66
N SER A 77 13.03 -5.07 -1.73
CA SER A 77 12.41 -4.07 -2.62
C SER A 77 12.48 -2.66 -2.04
N ALA A 78 12.25 -2.52 -0.74
CA ALA A 78 12.23 -1.24 -0.02
C ALA A 78 13.65 -0.65 0.13
N ALA A 79 14.68 -1.50 0.29
CA ALA A 79 16.08 -1.06 0.37
C ALA A 79 16.52 -0.25 -0.87
N LYS A 80 15.88 -0.47 -2.02
CA LYS A 80 16.13 0.27 -3.27
C LYS A 80 15.33 1.57 -3.40
N LYS A 81 14.24 1.73 -2.66
CA LYS A 81 13.27 2.85 -2.81
C LYS A 81 13.02 3.60 -1.49
N THR A 82 13.94 3.59 -0.57
CA THR A 82 13.95 4.24 0.77
C THR A 82 12.64 4.98 1.14
N PRO A 83 11.57 4.30 1.53
CA PRO A 83 10.37 4.95 1.97
C PRO A 83 10.60 5.59 3.35
N ASN A 84 10.01 6.75 3.61
CA ASN A 84 9.95 7.31 4.96
C ASN A 84 8.94 6.47 5.78
N LEU A 85 9.41 5.38 6.38
CA LEU A 85 8.57 4.41 7.09
C LEU A 85 7.97 4.96 8.38
N SER A 86 8.62 5.92 9.03
CA SER A 86 8.16 6.43 10.33
C SER A 86 6.74 7.01 10.28
N ALA A 87 6.36 7.63 9.16
CA ALA A 87 5.03 8.22 8.97
C ALA A 87 3.92 7.19 8.69
N VAL A 88 4.26 5.94 8.35
CA VAL A 88 3.33 4.89 7.94
C VAL A 88 3.49 3.60 8.75
N THR A 89 4.10 3.69 9.94
CA THR A 89 4.36 2.53 10.80
C THR A 89 3.51 2.59 12.06
N GLY A 90 2.84 1.48 12.37
CA GLY A 90 2.12 1.23 13.61
C GLY A 90 2.66 0.04 14.39
N ALA A 91 2.03 -0.29 15.52
CA ALA A 91 2.40 -1.44 16.34
C ALA A 91 2.22 -2.77 15.59
N SER A 92 3.01 -3.78 15.97
CA SER A 92 2.79 -5.18 15.57
C SER A 92 1.46 -5.71 16.13
N ILE A 93 0.90 -6.76 15.52
CA ILE A 93 -0.45 -7.24 15.79
C ILE A 93 -0.44 -8.71 16.25
N ALA A 94 -1.18 -9.03 17.30
CA ALA A 94 -1.26 -10.39 17.84
C ALA A 94 -2.31 -11.25 17.11
N GLY A 95 -2.21 -12.56 17.29
CA GLY A 95 -3.23 -13.50 16.85
C GLY A 95 -4.61 -13.16 17.42
N GLY A 96 -5.65 -13.22 16.59
CA GLY A 96 -7.03 -12.88 16.97
C GLY A 96 -7.34 -11.39 16.99
N ASP A 97 -6.34 -10.51 17.00
CA ASP A 97 -6.54 -9.07 17.06
C ASP A 97 -7.04 -8.47 15.74
N ARG A 98 -7.60 -7.26 15.87
CA ARG A 98 -8.01 -6.41 14.75
C ARG A 98 -7.22 -5.11 14.74
N ASN A 99 -6.80 -4.69 13.56
CA ASN A 99 -6.18 -3.38 13.35
C ASN A 99 -7.03 -2.54 12.38
N ILE A 100 -7.03 -1.24 12.62
CA ILE A 100 -7.58 -0.24 11.70
C ILE A 100 -6.46 0.74 11.39
N SER A 101 -6.07 0.79 10.13
CA SER A 101 -5.06 1.72 9.61
C SER A 101 -5.63 2.60 8.50
N THR A 102 -4.94 3.68 8.21
CA THR A 102 -5.24 4.58 7.09
C THR A 102 -4.00 4.81 6.27
N PHE A 103 -4.15 4.82 4.95
CA PHE A 103 -3.07 5.15 4.02
C PHE A 103 -3.61 5.88 2.80
N SER A 104 -2.71 6.47 2.03
CA SER A 104 -3.04 7.25 0.85
C SER A 104 -2.48 6.62 -0.41
N ILE A 105 -3.28 6.59 -1.48
CA ILE A 105 -2.87 6.10 -2.79
C ILE A 105 -3.28 7.13 -3.85
N GLU A 106 -2.41 7.39 -4.82
CA GLU A 106 -2.72 8.26 -5.95
C GLU A 106 -3.76 7.61 -6.86
N ASP A 107 -4.77 8.37 -7.22
CA ASP A 107 -5.92 7.90 -8.01
C ASP A 107 -5.53 7.39 -9.41
N LYS A 108 -4.37 7.81 -9.91
CA LYS A 108 -3.80 7.34 -11.19
C LYS A 108 -3.58 5.82 -11.25
N TYR A 109 -3.47 5.15 -10.10
CA TYR A 109 -3.25 3.69 -10.02
C TYR A 109 -4.56 2.88 -9.99
N LEU A 110 -5.70 3.55 -9.68
CA LEU A 110 -7.01 2.88 -9.58
C LEU A 110 -7.45 2.35 -10.96
N ASP A 111 -7.95 1.11 -10.99
CA ASP A 111 -8.40 0.41 -12.21
C ASP A 111 -7.30 0.30 -13.31
N LYS A 112 -6.00 0.30 -12.91
CA LYS A 112 -4.83 0.19 -13.80
C LYS A 112 -4.02 -1.09 -13.62
N GLY A 113 -4.64 -2.15 -13.08
CA GLY A 113 -3.99 -3.44 -12.86
C GLY A 113 -3.07 -3.51 -11.65
N TYR A 114 -3.03 -2.47 -10.82
CA TYR A 114 -2.31 -2.49 -9.55
C TYR A 114 -3.03 -3.36 -8.52
N LYS A 115 -2.27 -3.84 -7.54
CA LYS A 115 -2.77 -4.61 -6.41
C LYS A 115 -2.26 -4.06 -5.10
N ILE A 116 -3.03 -4.25 -4.04
CA ILE A 116 -2.60 -4.04 -2.66
C ILE A 116 -2.24 -5.40 -2.09
N ARG A 117 -0.96 -5.61 -1.78
CA ARG A 117 -0.43 -6.87 -1.21
C ARG A 117 -0.17 -6.69 0.27
N PHE A 118 -0.53 -7.71 1.01
CA PHE A 118 -0.22 -7.87 2.43
C PHE A 118 0.78 -9.02 2.58
N GLU A 119 1.97 -8.70 3.08
CA GLU A 119 2.96 -9.68 3.51
C GLU A 119 2.89 -9.80 5.03
N SER A 120 3.01 -11.00 5.55
CA SER A 120 2.96 -11.25 6.99
C SER A 120 4.08 -12.18 7.45
N ALA A 121 4.69 -11.86 8.58
CA ALA A 121 5.72 -12.66 9.22
C ALA A 121 5.52 -12.69 10.74
N VAL A 122 5.78 -13.85 11.34
CA VAL A 122 5.86 -14.06 12.80
C VAL A 122 7.23 -14.63 13.10
N GLU A 123 7.82 -14.23 14.22
CA GLU A 123 9.15 -14.70 14.64
C GLU A 123 9.19 -16.24 14.71
N ASP A 124 10.25 -16.82 14.18
CA ASP A 124 10.50 -18.27 14.11
C ASP A 124 9.38 -19.08 13.41
N GLN A 125 8.52 -18.42 12.63
CA GLN A 125 7.44 -19.05 11.89
C GLN A 125 7.48 -18.72 10.40
N LYS A 126 6.49 -19.22 9.68
CA LYS A 126 6.38 -19.05 8.22
C LYS A 126 6.22 -17.58 7.84
N TYR A 127 7.01 -17.14 6.87
CA TYR A 127 6.80 -15.89 6.15
C TYR A 127 5.85 -16.09 4.97
N ASN A 128 4.81 -15.27 4.88
CA ASN A 128 3.84 -15.29 3.80
C ASN A 128 4.01 -14.04 2.93
N VAL A 129 4.67 -14.17 1.79
CA VAL A 129 4.92 -13.08 0.82
C VAL A 129 3.61 -12.52 0.25
N THR A 130 2.63 -13.39 0.05
CA THR A 130 1.31 -13.05 -0.48
C THR A 130 0.26 -13.66 0.44
N ASP A 131 0.20 -13.17 1.69
CA ASP A 131 -0.83 -13.59 2.62
C ASP A 131 -2.21 -13.21 2.07
N LEU A 132 -2.33 -11.99 1.54
CA LEU A 132 -3.53 -11.47 0.92
C LEU A 132 -3.19 -10.49 -0.20
N GLU A 133 -3.91 -10.52 -1.31
CA GLU A 133 -3.87 -9.52 -2.37
C GLU A 133 -5.28 -9.02 -2.71
N ILE A 134 -5.43 -7.70 -2.82
CA ILE A 134 -6.66 -7.04 -3.24
C ILE A 134 -6.37 -6.31 -4.55
N PRO A 135 -7.09 -6.59 -5.65
CA PRO A 135 -7.02 -5.77 -6.85
C PRO A 135 -7.36 -4.31 -6.51
N PHE A 136 -6.50 -3.38 -6.91
CA PHE A 136 -6.76 -1.96 -6.68
C PHE A 136 -7.74 -1.42 -7.72
N THR A 137 -8.99 -1.87 -7.60
CA THR A 137 -10.14 -1.48 -8.42
C THR A 137 -11.27 -0.97 -7.52
N LYS A 138 -12.23 -0.25 -8.10
CA LYS A 138 -13.42 0.21 -7.39
C LYS A 138 -14.17 -0.93 -6.68
N ALA A 139 -14.29 -2.09 -7.35
CA ALA A 139 -14.92 -3.27 -6.77
C ALA A 139 -14.02 -3.97 -5.73
N GLY A 140 -12.71 -4.08 -6.02
CA GLY A 140 -11.76 -4.78 -5.16
C GLY A 140 -11.63 -4.13 -3.78
N VAL A 141 -11.52 -2.80 -3.72
CA VAL A 141 -11.30 -2.08 -2.45
C VAL A 141 -12.48 -2.14 -1.49
N ILE A 142 -13.70 -2.41 -1.95
CA ILE A 142 -14.88 -2.55 -1.07
C ILE A 142 -15.18 -4.00 -0.71
N THR A 143 -14.49 -4.96 -1.35
CA THR A 143 -14.71 -6.39 -1.12
C THR A 143 -13.91 -6.86 0.09
N LYS A 144 -14.55 -7.61 0.98
CA LYS A 144 -13.87 -8.36 2.04
C LYS A 144 -13.07 -9.49 1.39
N THR A 145 -11.75 -9.47 1.55
CA THR A 145 -10.82 -10.46 0.97
C THR A 145 -10.19 -11.29 2.08
N GLU A 146 -10.19 -12.60 1.92
CA GLU A 146 -9.60 -13.54 2.89
C GLU A 146 -8.11 -13.73 2.63
N GLY A 147 -7.34 -13.87 3.71
CA GLY A 147 -5.92 -14.20 3.67
C GLY A 147 -5.67 -15.71 3.62
N LYS A 148 -4.40 -16.08 3.43
CA LYS A 148 -3.96 -17.47 3.31
C LYS A 148 -2.99 -17.88 4.43
N GLY A 149 -2.56 -16.93 5.24
CA GLY A 149 -1.61 -17.12 6.32
C GLY A 149 -2.12 -16.62 7.68
N TYR A 150 -1.45 -15.62 8.24
CA TYR A 150 -1.82 -15.05 9.55
C TYR A 150 -2.99 -14.08 9.46
N ILE A 151 -3.28 -13.53 8.29
CA ILE A 151 -4.41 -12.65 8.06
C ILE A 151 -5.65 -13.48 7.78
N ARG A 152 -6.71 -13.28 8.58
CA ARG A 152 -8.00 -13.90 8.34
C ARG A 152 -8.73 -13.23 7.19
N TYR A 153 -8.81 -11.90 7.22
CA TYR A 153 -9.33 -11.08 6.13
C TYR A 153 -8.92 -9.62 6.27
N ALA A 154 -8.99 -8.90 5.16
CA ALA A 154 -8.93 -7.45 5.14
C ALA A 154 -10.12 -6.86 4.36
N LYS A 155 -10.51 -5.63 4.71
CA LYS A 155 -11.48 -4.82 4.01
C LYS A 155 -10.97 -3.39 3.92
N ILE A 156 -11.00 -2.82 2.72
CA ILE A 156 -10.58 -1.45 2.46
C ILE A 156 -11.81 -0.63 2.07
N ASN A 157 -11.87 0.62 2.53
CA ASN A 157 -12.90 1.58 2.12
C ASN A 157 -12.24 2.91 1.82
N LYS A 158 -12.64 3.56 0.74
CA LYS A 158 -12.27 4.95 0.46
C LYS A 158 -12.94 5.86 1.49
N LEU A 159 -12.19 6.85 2.01
CA LEU A 159 -12.68 7.86 2.95
C LEU A 159 -13.17 9.09 2.23
#